data_9fa226bdd2ee35635fa0eca37d6c28a2
#
_entry.id   9fa226bdd2ee35635fa0eca37d6c28a2
#
_cell.length_a   1.000
_cell.length_b   1.000
_cell.length_c   1.000
_cell.angle_alpha   90.00
_cell.angle_beta   90.00
_cell.angle_gamma   90.00
#
_symmetry.space_group_name_H-M   'P 1'
#
loop_
_entity.id
_entity.type
_entity.pdbx_description
1 polymer ?
#
loop_
_entity_poly.entity_id
_entity_poly.type
_entity_poly.pdbx_seq_one_letter_code
_entity_poly.pdbx_strand_id
1 'polypeptide(L)'
;MKDFLEKTLRQNVMIEETEYLNEKLPLAFRGRYTFYKVETNGSPWIAIQPKADVGLAALRKDWIKIEKAAGLNCAIFFDSTSFYIKEKLLEEGIPFVLKDKQVYLPFIGYLLSNENERKISPVHLISFLTQKVILVAIYEKWENVTA
;
A
#
# COMPACT_ATOMS: atom_id res chain seq x y z
N MET A 1 14.07 -2.77 -0.89
CA MET A 1 13.35 -1.85 0.04
C MET A 1 13.91 -0.43 -0.06
N LYS A 2 15.19 -0.21 0.26
CA LYS A 2 15.81 1.12 0.34
C LYS A 2 15.58 1.95 -0.94
N ASP A 3 16.06 1.46 -2.08
CA ASP A 3 15.98 2.18 -3.37
C ASP A 3 14.54 2.57 -3.75
N PHE A 4 13.59 1.68 -3.46
CA PHE A 4 12.18 1.97 -3.71
C PHE A 4 11.65 3.09 -2.81
N LEU A 5 11.98 3.06 -1.52
CA LEU A 5 11.57 4.12 -0.59
C LEU A 5 12.24 5.46 -0.94
N GLU A 6 13.54 5.47 -1.21
CA GLU A 6 14.27 6.70 -1.60
C GLU A 6 13.70 7.32 -2.88
N LYS A 7 13.44 6.48 -3.89
CA LYS A 7 12.84 6.92 -5.16
C LYS A 7 11.43 7.48 -4.97
N THR A 8 10.63 6.80 -4.14
CA THR A 8 9.22 7.13 -3.95
C THR A 8 9.05 8.34 -3.05
N LEU A 9 9.78 8.40 -1.94
CA LEU A 9 9.72 9.50 -0.98
C LEU A 9 10.57 10.71 -1.38
N ARG A 10 11.48 10.52 -2.36
CA ARG A 10 12.47 11.53 -2.80
C ARG A 10 13.32 12.06 -1.64
N GLN A 11 13.68 11.17 -0.73
CA GLN A 11 14.45 11.45 0.49
C GLN A 11 15.49 10.37 0.72
N ASN A 12 16.55 10.70 1.44
CA ASN A 12 17.48 9.69 1.93
C ASN A 12 16.78 8.82 2.98
N VAL A 13 16.93 7.51 2.84
CA VAL A 13 16.38 6.52 3.75
C VAL A 13 17.50 5.67 4.30
N MET A 14 17.65 5.66 5.61
CA MET A 14 18.53 4.71 6.29
C MET A 14 17.71 3.50 6.72
N ILE A 15 18.21 2.30 6.43
CA ILE A 15 17.56 1.03 6.77
C ILE A 15 18.61 0.11 7.37
N GLU A 16 18.34 -0.35 8.57
CA GLU A 16 19.18 -1.28 9.29
C GLU A 16 18.33 -2.42 9.83
N GLU A 17 18.76 -3.67 9.61
CA GLU A 17 18.11 -4.81 10.27
C GLU A 17 18.33 -4.70 11.77
N THR A 18 17.27 -4.92 12.54
CA THR A 18 17.33 -4.77 13.98
C THR A 18 16.83 -6.02 14.70
N GLU A 19 17.61 -6.49 15.66
CA GLU A 19 17.23 -7.58 16.56
C GLU A 19 16.61 -7.09 17.87
N TYR A 20 16.60 -5.79 18.12
CA TYR A 20 16.09 -5.18 19.34
C TYR A 20 14.68 -5.65 19.73
N LEU A 21 13.79 -5.88 18.77
CA LEU A 21 12.44 -6.38 19.01
C LEU A 21 12.43 -7.88 19.35
N ASN A 22 13.49 -8.59 19.02
CA ASN A 22 13.59 -10.02 19.31
C ASN A 22 13.61 -10.33 20.81
N GLU A 23 14.08 -9.40 21.62
CA GLU A 23 14.10 -9.55 23.09
C GLU A 23 12.75 -9.19 23.71
N LYS A 24 11.99 -8.33 23.08
CA LYS A 24 10.71 -7.83 23.58
C LYS A 24 9.49 -8.62 23.12
N LEU A 25 9.63 -9.38 22.04
CA LEU A 25 8.55 -10.15 21.43
C LEU A 25 8.73 -11.66 21.66
N PRO A 26 7.61 -12.41 21.72
CA PRO A 26 7.66 -13.87 21.78
C PRO A 26 8.47 -14.47 20.63
N LEU A 27 9.13 -15.59 20.88
CA LEU A 27 10.02 -16.27 19.91
C LEU A 27 9.33 -16.55 18.54
N ALA A 28 8.02 -16.79 18.55
CA ALA A 28 7.24 -17.02 17.34
C ALA A 28 7.31 -15.86 16.33
N PHE A 29 7.55 -14.63 16.79
CA PHE A 29 7.66 -13.45 15.90
C PHE A 29 8.97 -13.47 15.11
N ARG A 30 10.07 -13.94 15.69
CA ARG A 30 11.34 -14.12 14.97
C ARG A 30 11.23 -15.07 13.78
N GLY A 31 10.40 -16.11 13.92
CA GLY A 31 10.14 -17.06 12.83
C GLY A 31 9.26 -16.48 11.72
N ARG A 32 8.40 -15.52 12.02
CA ARG A 32 7.43 -14.95 11.09
C ARG A 32 7.87 -13.68 10.42
N TYR A 33 8.66 -12.85 11.10
CA TYR A 33 8.98 -11.49 10.68
C TYR A 33 10.46 -11.20 10.74
N THR A 34 10.92 -10.34 9.85
CA THR A 34 12.19 -9.62 9.96
C THR A 34 11.86 -8.16 10.28
N PHE A 35 12.64 -7.55 11.15
CA PHE A 35 12.43 -6.17 11.58
C PHE A 35 13.56 -5.29 11.07
N TYR A 36 13.20 -4.13 10.54
CA TYR A 36 14.16 -3.11 10.12
C TYR A 36 13.84 -1.80 10.81
N LYS A 37 14.87 -1.17 11.36
CA LYS A 37 14.79 0.22 11.75
C LYS A 37 14.97 1.07 10.51
N VAL A 38 14.00 1.90 10.22
CA VAL A 38 14.00 2.79 9.07
C VAL A 38 14.00 4.23 9.60
N GLU A 39 14.83 5.07 9.01
CA GLU A 39 14.83 6.49 9.30
C GLU A 39 14.56 7.27 8.01
N THR A 40 13.52 8.08 8.04
CA THR A 40 13.11 8.95 6.94
C THR A 40 13.05 10.38 7.46
N ASN A 41 13.85 11.26 6.90
CA ASN A 41 13.90 12.69 7.26
C ASN A 41 14.02 12.95 8.79
N GLY A 42 14.86 12.14 9.47
CA GLY A 42 15.07 12.24 10.91
C GLY A 42 13.96 11.60 11.76
N SER A 43 12.95 10.99 11.16
CA SER A 43 11.87 10.29 11.85
C SER A 43 12.08 8.79 11.82
N PRO A 44 12.39 8.14 12.96
CA PRO A 44 12.60 6.69 13.02
C PRO A 44 11.26 5.95 13.11
N TRP A 45 11.18 4.83 12.41
CA TRP A 45 10.06 3.89 12.46
C TRP A 45 10.52 2.45 12.20
N ILE A 46 9.67 1.47 12.40
CA ILE A 46 9.98 0.06 12.21
C ILE A 46 9.25 -0.49 10.98
N ALA A 47 10.01 -1.05 10.04
CA ALA A 47 9.45 -1.86 8.97
C ALA A 47 9.40 -3.33 9.42
N ILE A 48 8.22 -3.94 9.26
CA ILE A 48 7.91 -5.32 9.63
C ILE A 48 7.76 -6.10 8.33
N GLN A 49 8.72 -6.97 8.01
CA GLN A 49 8.66 -7.78 6.80
C GLN A 49 8.25 -9.21 7.14
N PRO A 50 7.07 -9.68 6.68
CA PRO A 50 6.68 -11.07 6.80
C PRO A 50 7.63 -11.97 6.00
N LYS A 51 8.09 -13.09 6.60
CA LYS A 51 8.94 -14.10 5.93
C LYS A 51 8.15 -15.06 5.06
N ALA A 52 6.84 -15.13 5.26
CA ALA A 52 5.92 -15.97 4.49
C ALA A 52 4.56 -15.28 4.44
N ASP A 53 3.64 -15.83 3.67
CA ASP A 53 2.26 -15.34 3.61
C ASP A 53 1.59 -15.45 4.99
N VAL A 54 1.21 -14.30 5.52
CA VAL A 54 0.51 -14.19 6.79
C VAL A 54 -0.90 -13.67 6.52
N GLY A 55 -1.89 -14.40 7.00
CA GLY A 55 -3.29 -14.00 6.84
C GLY A 55 -3.60 -12.68 7.57
N LEU A 56 -4.55 -11.92 7.03
CA LEU A 56 -4.92 -10.59 7.51
C LEU A 56 -5.21 -10.53 9.02
N ALA A 57 -5.93 -11.52 9.57
CA ALA A 57 -6.25 -11.57 10.99
C ALA A 57 -5.02 -11.70 11.89
N ALA A 58 -4.02 -12.45 11.45
CA ALA A 58 -2.74 -12.59 12.16
C ALA A 58 -1.91 -11.31 12.02
N LEU A 59 -1.83 -10.73 10.82
CA LEU A 59 -1.14 -9.45 10.57
C LEU A 59 -1.64 -8.34 11.50
N ARG A 60 -2.96 -8.19 11.64
CA ARG A 60 -3.58 -7.19 12.54
C ARG A 60 -3.16 -7.35 13.98
N LYS A 61 -3.28 -8.58 14.50
CA LYS A 61 -2.93 -8.89 15.89
C LYS A 61 -1.44 -8.72 16.16
N ASP A 62 -0.64 -9.16 15.20
CA ASP A 62 0.81 -9.13 15.34
C ASP A 62 1.32 -7.68 15.21
N TRP A 63 0.78 -6.88 14.28
CA TRP A 63 1.13 -5.47 14.12
C TRP A 63 0.90 -4.67 15.40
N ILE A 64 -0.28 -4.80 16.03
CA ILE A 64 -0.60 -4.11 17.30
C ILE A 64 0.41 -4.47 18.40
N LYS A 65 0.78 -5.74 18.51
CA LYS A 65 1.76 -6.19 19.50
C LYS A 65 3.15 -5.66 19.23
N ILE A 66 3.56 -5.66 17.96
CA ILE A 66 4.87 -5.18 17.55
C ILE A 66 4.97 -3.67 17.77
N GLU A 67 3.96 -2.89 17.36
CA GLU A 67 3.92 -1.45 17.56
C GLU A 67 4.02 -1.08 19.04
N LYS A 68 3.25 -1.77 19.89
CA LYS A 68 3.30 -1.58 21.33
C LYS A 68 4.67 -1.93 21.95
N ALA A 69 5.32 -2.98 21.45
CA ALA A 69 6.64 -3.40 21.93
C ALA A 69 7.76 -2.49 21.43
N ALA A 70 7.63 -1.99 20.21
CA ALA A 70 8.60 -1.09 19.58
C ALA A 70 8.62 0.29 20.22
N GLY A 71 7.46 0.80 20.61
CA GLY A 71 7.30 2.19 21.04
C GLY A 71 7.58 3.22 19.94
N LEU A 72 7.56 2.80 18.69
CA LEU A 72 7.76 3.58 17.48
C LEU A 72 6.64 3.25 16.50
N ASN A 73 6.40 4.15 15.56
CA ASN A 73 5.49 3.85 14.46
C ASN A 73 5.97 2.64 13.67
N CYS A 74 5.05 1.79 13.26
CA CYS A 74 5.36 0.56 12.55
C CYS A 74 4.60 0.49 11.23
N ALA A 75 5.26 0.02 10.17
CA ALA A 75 4.63 -0.24 8.89
C ALA A 75 4.97 -1.66 8.41
N ILE A 76 4.02 -2.32 7.76
CA ILE A 76 4.23 -3.65 7.20
C ILE A 76 4.84 -3.50 5.81
N PHE A 77 5.97 -4.16 5.56
CA PHE A 77 6.60 -4.17 4.26
C PHE A 77 6.30 -5.47 3.53
N PHE A 78 5.71 -5.36 2.34
CA PHE A 78 5.41 -6.49 1.47
C PHE A 78 6.20 -6.40 0.16
N ASP A 79 6.79 -7.51 -0.25
CA ASP A 79 7.25 -7.67 -1.62
C ASP A 79 6.05 -7.83 -2.58
N SER A 80 5.05 -8.60 -2.15
CA SER A 80 3.75 -8.73 -2.81
C SER A 80 2.65 -9.05 -1.81
N THR A 81 1.42 -8.65 -2.10
CA THR A 81 0.24 -9.02 -1.31
C THR A 81 -1.00 -9.02 -2.18
N SER A 82 -2.09 -9.64 -1.70
CA SER A 82 -3.35 -9.63 -2.41
C SER A 82 -4.02 -8.25 -2.35
N PHE A 83 -4.81 -7.94 -3.38
CA PHE A 83 -5.61 -6.71 -3.41
C PHE A 83 -6.51 -6.58 -2.18
N TYR A 84 -7.12 -7.68 -1.75
CA TYR A 84 -7.98 -7.73 -0.58
C TYR A 84 -7.26 -7.31 0.71
N ILE A 85 -6.05 -7.85 0.96
CA ILE A 85 -5.27 -7.49 2.16
C ILE A 85 -4.91 -6.00 2.11
N LYS A 86 -4.44 -5.52 0.97
CA LYS A 86 -4.10 -4.12 0.76
C LYS A 86 -5.26 -3.18 1.07
N GLU A 87 -6.43 -3.42 0.49
CA GLU A 87 -7.62 -2.59 0.72
C GLU A 87 -8.04 -2.59 2.20
N LYS A 88 -8.00 -3.75 2.84
CA LYS A 88 -8.34 -3.84 4.26
C LYS A 88 -7.36 -3.10 5.17
N LEU A 89 -6.06 -3.13 4.86
CA LEU A 89 -5.08 -2.35 5.60
C LEU A 89 -5.29 -0.85 5.43
N LEU A 90 -5.67 -0.40 4.22
CA LEU A 90 -6.03 1.01 3.97
C LEU A 90 -7.28 1.43 4.75
N GLU A 91 -8.34 0.63 4.68
CA GLU A 91 -9.60 0.89 5.41
C GLU A 91 -9.38 1.01 6.93
N GLU A 92 -8.46 0.23 7.46
CA GLU A 92 -8.16 0.17 8.90
C GLU A 92 -7.08 1.18 9.32
N GLY A 93 -6.50 1.89 8.37
CA GLY A 93 -5.43 2.85 8.65
C GLY A 93 -4.11 2.22 9.06
N ILE A 94 -3.90 0.92 8.79
CA ILE A 94 -2.66 0.22 9.12
C ILE A 94 -1.58 0.59 8.11
N PRO A 95 -0.44 1.17 8.56
CA PRO A 95 0.62 1.59 7.66
C PRO A 95 1.26 0.40 6.95
N PHE A 96 1.51 0.56 5.66
CA PHE A 96 2.23 -0.44 4.88
C PHE A 96 3.01 0.14 3.70
N VAL A 97 3.96 -0.64 3.24
CA VAL A 97 4.72 -0.40 2.02
C VAL A 97 4.60 -1.65 1.15
N LEU A 98 4.06 -1.50 -0.04
CA LEU A 98 4.02 -2.54 -1.06
C LEU A 98 5.05 -2.18 -2.13
N LYS A 99 6.09 -2.99 -2.25
CA LYS A 99 7.22 -2.77 -3.15
C LYS A 99 6.75 -2.48 -4.58
N ASP A 100 7.32 -1.44 -5.16
CA ASP A 100 7.08 -0.97 -6.53
C ASP A 100 5.63 -0.58 -6.87
N LYS A 101 4.73 -0.52 -5.87
CA LYS A 101 3.31 -0.24 -6.08
C LYS A 101 2.75 0.88 -5.21
N GLN A 102 2.88 0.77 -3.89
CA GLN A 102 2.19 1.69 -2.99
C GLN A 102 2.93 1.90 -1.68
N VAL A 103 2.90 3.13 -1.19
CA VAL A 103 3.38 3.51 0.14
C VAL A 103 2.23 4.20 0.88
N TYR A 104 1.87 3.67 2.05
CA TYR A 104 0.90 4.25 2.96
C TYR A 104 1.52 4.40 4.35
N LEU A 105 2.01 5.59 4.65
CA LEU A 105 2.69 5.94 5.90
C LEU A 105 2.04 7.20 6.49
N PRO A 106 0.85 7.08 7.10
CA PRO A 106 0.09 8.21 7.60
C PRO A 106 0.82 8.99 8.69
N PHE A 107 1.69 8.35 9.45
CA PHE A 107 2.47 8.97 10.51
C PHE A 107 3.56 9.95 10.00
N ILE A 108 3.88 9.91 8.72
CA ILE A 108 4.77 10.88 8.06
C ILE A 108 4.04 11.64 6.91
N GLY A 109 2.72 11.48 6.81
CA GLY A 109 1.88 12.20 5.86
C GLY A 109 1.95 11.70 4.41
N TYR A 110 2.44 10.47 4.17
CA TYR A 110 2.53 9.93 2.81
C TYR A 110 1.47 8.87 2.51
N LEU A 111 0.73 9.12 1.44
CA LEU A 111 -0.05 8.13 0.70
C LEU A 111 0.33 8.25 -0.76
N LEU A 112 1.17 7.36 -1.25
CA LEU A 112 1.61 7.33 -2.63
C LEU A 112 1.24 5.97 -3.26
N SER A 113 0.55 6.02 -4.39
CA SER A 113 0.11 4.85 -5.13
C SER A 113 0.40 5.03 -6.62
N ASN A 114 0.96 4.02 -7.25
CA ASN A 114 1.14 3.96 -8.69
C ASN A 114 -0.12 3.45 -9.41
N GLU A 115 -1.25 3.31 -8.71
CA GLU A 115 -2.49 2.80 -9.29
C GLU A 115 -3.14 3.71 -10.34
N ASN A 116 -2.62 4.92 -10.53
CA ASN A 116 -3.04 5.78 -11.64
C ASN A 116 -2.63 5.26 -13.03
N GLU A 117 -1.85 4.20 -13.10
CA GLU A 117 -1.75 3.37 -14.29
C GLU A 117 -2.89 2.32 -14.37
N ARG A 118 -4.12 2.69 -14.05
CA ARG A 118 -5.23 2.04 -14.75
C ARG A 118 -5.02 2.42 -16.22
N LYS A 119 -4.38 1.53 -16.95
CA LYS A 119 -4.50 1.52 -18.40
C LYS A 119 -6.01 1.57 -18.64
N ILE A 120 -6.51 2.74 -18.98
CA ILE A 120 -7.83 2.84 -19.56
C ILE A 120 -7.66 1.99 -20.81
N SER A 121 -8.11 0.74 -20.74
CA SER A 121 -8.15 -0.11 -21.91
C SER A 121 -8.95 0.69 -22.91
N PRO A 122 -8.37 1.07 -24.05
CA PRO A 122 -9.13 1.84 -25.03
C PRO A 122 -10.41 1.05 -25.24
N VAL A 123 -11.55 1.71 -25.10
CA VAL A 123 -12.85 1.09 -25.34
C VAL A 123 -12.89 0.78 -26.81
N HIS A 124 -12.41 -0.39 -27.21
CA HIS A 124 -12.36 -0.81 -28.60
C HIS A 124 -13.75 -1.09 -29.18
N LEU A 125 -14.74 -1.24 -28.30
CA LEU A 125 -16.12 -1.51 -28.70
C LEU A 125 -17.06 -0.60 -27.89
N ILE A 126 -17.60 0.38 -28.56
CA ILE A 126 -18.75 1.12 -28.05
C ILE A 126 -19.95 0.16 -28.05
N SER A 127 -20.68 0.06 -26.94
CA SER A 127 -21.83 -0.84 -26.88
C SER A 127 -22.82 -0.52 -28.00
N PHE A 128 -23.51 -1.53 -28.52
CA PHE A 128 -24.51 -1.34 -29.58
C PHE A 128 -25.57 -0.28 -29.18
N LEU A 129 -25.94 -0.24 -27.90
CA LEU A 129 -26.86 0.75 -27.39
C LEU A 129 -26.30 2.18 -27.48
N THR A 130 -25.04 2.37 -27.11
CA THR A 130 -24.35 3.67 -27.20
C THR A 130 -24.18 4.11 -28.66
N GLN A 131 -23.84 3.18 -29.55
CA GLN A 131 -23.78 3.47 -31.01
C GLN A 131 -25.15 3.93 -31.54
N LYS A 132 -26.21 3.25 -31.15
CA LYS A 132 -27.57 3.59 -31.55
C LYS A 132 -27.97 4.98 -31.06
N VAL A 133 -27.69 5.31 -29.82
CA VAL A 133 -27.97 6.65 -29.24
C VAL A 133 -27.21 7.73 -29.98
N ILE A 134 -25.94 7.52 -30.29
CA ILE A 134 -25.10 8.49 -31.04
C ILE A 134 -25.65 8.67 -32.44
N LEU A 135 -26.02 7.58 -33.12
CA LEU A 135 -26.60 7.65 -34.47
C LEU A 135 -27.91 8.41 -34.48
N VAL A 136 -28.81 8.10 -33.54
CA VAL A 136 -30.09 8.81 -33.41
C VAL A 136 -29.86 10.30 -33.16
N ALA A 137 -28.95 10.66 -32.22
CA ALA A 137 -28.62 12.06 -31.93
C ALA A 137 -28.09 12.81 -33.16
N ILE A 138 -27.30 12.15 -34.01
CA ILE A 138 -26.76 12.75 -35.25
C ILE A 138 -27.87 12.92 -36.30
N TYR A 139 -28.71 11.88 -36.49
CA TYR A 139 -29.76 11.92 -37.52
C TYR A 139 -30.93 12.86 -37.16
N GLU A 140 -31.28 12.93 -35.87
CA GLU A 140 -32.37 13.79 -35.38
C GLU A 140 -31.88 15.21 -35.03
N LYS A 141 -30.60 15.51 -35.28
CA LYS A 141 -29.99 16.85 -35.01
C LYS A 141 -30.36 17.36 -33.61
N TRP A 142 -30.06 16.55 -32.60
CA TRP A 142 -30.30 16.96 -31.22
C TRP A 142 -29.44 18.17 -30.90
N GLU A 143 -30.02 19.36 -31.03
CA GLU A 143 -29.46 20.60 -30.54
C GLU A 143 -29.99 20.80 -29.11
N ASN A 144 -29.08 20.78 -28.13
CA ASN A 144 -29.41 20.99 -26.71
C ASN A 144 -30.07 19.80 -25.96
N VAL A 145 -29.36 18.71 -25.77
CA VAL A 145 -29.70 17.73 -24.75
C VAL A 145 -29.18 18.25 -23.40
N THR A 146 -30.03 18.93 -22.66
CA THR A 146 -29.77 19.21 -21.23
C THR A 146 -30.08 17.92 -20.44
N ALA A 147 -29.06 17.48 -19.67
CA ALA A 147 -29.22 16.38 -18.72
C ALA A 147 -30.11 16.79 -17.53
#